data_526d6402504d4e05400481d7777608bb
#
_entry.id   526d6402504d4e05400481d7777608bb
#
_cell.length_a   1.000
_cell.length_b   1.000
_cell.length_c   1.000
_cell.angle_alpha   90.00
_cell.angle_beta   90.00
_cell.angle_gamma   90.00
#
_symmetry.space_group_name_H-M   'P 1'
#
loop_
_entity.id
_entity.type
_entity.pdbx_description
1 polymer ?
#
loop_
_entity_poly.entity_id
_entity_poly.type
_entity_poly.pdbx_seq_one_letter_code
_entity_poly.pdbx_strand_id
1 'polypeptide(L)'
;MVSNSSPTSSRFSSLRSMLQKRWPAALLMLGLILFPFIFGRITGSPVTEGAPKFWQGQLIVVFIFAVYAMSYDLLIGYTGILTFGHAAFFGGGAYAMALFLTHVAPDFTDAYDIVIGGLEITGVVMLIIGTLLSLITAILLGLLFSAVSVRVKGHYFAMITLAMAEAVNILSKATDFVEWTGADEGLHGVPVPMWINPTQNRLTFYYIALVFAVLMYLFARRVVDSPTGKIFVAIRENESRVRMIGYNPAAYRTAAFVVSSVIAGLAGGLYSLWTVSATPTMTGVGTTIDALLMTLMGGIGTLTGPMLGAAVLEIFGHFFYQWFGARWPLVFGLIFIALVIFLPYGIVGTWRLRSDQWKRAWQRFRKPREAAAD
;
A
#
# COMPACT_ATOMS: atom_id res chain seq x y z
N MET A 1 2.46 34.00 -47.61
CA MET A 1 3.36 32.86 -47.37
C MET A 1 2.92 32.17 -46.06
N VAL A 2 2.17 31.10 -46.18
CA VAL A 2 1.70 30.31 -45.03
C VAL A 2 2.74 29.21 -44.78
N SER A 3 3.44 29.27 -43.66
CA SER A 3 4.46 28.27 -43.30
C SER A 3 3.77 26.97 -42.85
N ASN A 4 3.86 25.94 -43.68
CA ASN A 4 3.45 24.56 -43.34
C ASN A 4 4.43 23.97 -42.32
N SER A 5 4.10 24.05 -41.02
CA SER A 5 4.79 23.27 -40.02
C SER A 5 4.18 21.86 -39.98
N SER A 6 4.97 20.85 -40.34
CA SER A 6 4.57 19.44 -40.41
C SER A 6 4.15 18.88 -39.02
N PRO A 7 3.03 18.15 -38.93
CA PRO A 7 2.49 17.64 -37.65
C PRO A 7 3.32 16.51 -37.00
N THR A 8 4.38 16.05 -37.63
CA THR A 8 5.29 14.99 -37.15
C THR A 8 6.26 15.45 -36.07
N SER A 9 6.70 16.73 -36.09
CA SER A 9 7.64 17.24 -35.07
C SER A 9 7.04 17.43 -33.68
N SER A 10 5.73 17.68 -33.58
CA SER A 10 5.04 17.87 -32.31
C SER A 10 4.79 16.55 -31.56
N ARG A 11 4.60 15.43 -32.26
CA ARG A 11 4.43 14.10 -31.66
C ARG A 11 5.73 13.55 -31.08
N PHE A 12 6.87 13.76 -31.75
CA PHE A 12 8.19 13.33 -31.28
C PHE A 12 8.68 14.14 -30.08
N SER A 13 8.37 15.44 -30.01
CA SER A 13 8.70 16.27 -28.84
C SER A 13 7.87 15.91 -27.61
N SER A 14 6.59 15.57 -27.79
CA SER A 14 5.72 15.12 -26.70
C SER A 14 6.10 13.74 -26.17
N LEU A 15 6.50 12.81 -27.03
CA LEU A 15 7.01 11.48 -26.63
C LEU A 15 8.35 11.60 -25.87
N ARG A 16 9.25 12.45 -26.33
CA ARG A 16 10.55 12.68 -25.67
C ARG A 16 10.38 13.34 -24.29
N SER A 17 9.46 14.27 -24.14
CA SER A 17 9.14 14.90 -22.86
C SER A 17 8.44 13.93 -21.89
N MET A 18 7.58 13.02 -22.37
CA MET A 18 6.97 11.95 -21.58
C MET A 18 8.00 10.90 -21.14
N LEU A 19 8.93 10.53 -22.01
CA LEU A 19 10.03 9.62 -21.67
C LEU A 19 10.98 10.25 -20.65
N GLN A 20 11.34 11.52 -20.82
CA GLN A 20 12.19 12.25 -19.86
C GLN A 20 11.55 12.44 -18.48
N LYS A 21 10.21 12.41 -18.38
CA LYS A 21 9.49 12.54 -17.11
C LYS A 21 9.32 11.19 -16.38
N ARG A 22 9.44 10.08 -17.11
CA ARG A 22 9.20 8.70 -16.57
C ARG A 22 10.47 7.87 -16.39
N TRP A 23 11.62 8.31 -16.89
CA TRP A 23 12.87 7.55 -16.80
C TRP A 23 13.31 7.21 -15.35
N PRO A 24 13.16 8.10 -14.32
CA PRO A 24 13.57 7.74 -12.98
C PRO A 24 12.70 6.61 -12.39
N ALA A 25 11.41 6.59 -12.70
CA ALA A 25 10.53 5.49 -12.29
C ALA A 25 10.90 4.17 -13.02
N ALA A 26 11.26 4.25 -14.31
CA ALA A 26 11.71 3.09 -15.07
C ALA A 26 13.05 2.54 -14.54
N LEU A 27 13.99 3.42 -14.18
CA LEU A 27 15.26 3.01 -13.56
C LEU A 27 15.04 2.37 -12.17
N LEU A 28 14.15 2.93 -11.36
CA LEU A 28 13.80 2.34 -10.06
C LEU A 28 13.20 0.94 -10.25
N MET A 29 12.27 0.79 -11.20
CA MET A 29 11.66 -0.51 -11.51
C MET A 29 12.70 -1.52 -12.01
N LEU A 30 13.59 -1.11 -12.91
CA LEU A 30 14.68 -1.95 -13.39
C LEU A 30 15.61 -2.34 -12.23
N GLY A 31 15.93 -1.39 -11.34
CA GLY A 31 16.72 -1.64 -10.15
C GLY A 31 16.07 -2.66 -9.23
N LEU A 32 14.75 -2.58 -8.98
CA LEU A 32 14.01 -3.55 -8.17
C LEU A 32 13.94 -4.92 -8.84
N ILE A 33 13.76 -4.99 -10.16
CA ILE A 33 13.74 -6.28 -10.89
C ILE A 33 15.12 -6.95 -10.83
N LEU A 34 16.20 -6.19 -10.99
CA LEU A 34 17.57 -6.72 -11.00
C LEU A 34 18.16 -6.87 -9.60
N PHE A 35 17.52 -6.30 -8.58
CA PHE A 35 18.03 -6.27 -7.21
C PHE A 35 18.48 -7.64 -6.68
N PRO A 36 17.69 -8.74 -6.78
CA PRO A 36 18.12 -10.04 -6.26
C PRO A 36 19.40 -10.55 -6.91
N PHE A 37 19.58 -10.31 -8.20
CA PHE A 37 20.75 -10.77 -8.97
C PHE A 37 21.98 -9.90 -8.72
N ILE A 38 21.82 -8.58 -8.71
CA ILE A 38 22.92 -7.64 -8.44
C ILE A 38 23.43 -7.85 -7.03
N PHE A 39 22.52 -7.97 -6.05
CA PHE A 39 22.88 -8.15 -4.66
C PHE A 39 23.53 -9.53 -4.41
N GLY A 40 23.05 -10.58 -5.08
CA GLY A 40 23.70 -11.90 -5.06
C GLY A 40 25.14 -11.87 -5.57
N ARG A 41 25.39 -11.12 -6.65
CA ARG A 41 26.77 -10.95 -7.17
C ARG A 41 27.68 -10.15 -6.23
N ILE A 42 27.16 -9.09 -5.60
CA ILE A 42 27.92 -8.24 -4.66
C ILE A 42 28.32 -9.04 -3.41
N THR A 43 27.40 -9.85 -2.89
CA THR A 43 27.62 -10.64 -1.67
C THR A 43 28.32 -11.98 -1.91
N GLY A 44 28.51 -12.37 -3.18
CA GLY A 44 29.10 -13.66 -3.55
C GLY A 44 28.25 -14.88 -3.14
N SER A 45 26.96 -14.66 -2.81
CA SER A 45 26.05 -15.69 -2.33
C SER A 45 24.99 -16.02 -3.39
N PRO A 46 24.49 -17.27 -3.46
CA PRO A 46 23.37 -17.61 -4.33
C PRO A 46 22.14 -16.73 -4.05
N VAL A 47 21.36 -16.45 -5.08
CA VAL A 47 20.15 -15.58 -4.96
C VAL A 47 19.12 -16.16 -3.97
N THR A 48 19.15 -17.47 -3.77
CA THR A 48 18.21 -18.23 -2.91
C THR A 48 18.67 -18.40 -1.46
N GLU A 49 19.88 -17.93 -1.10
CA GLU A 49 20.46 -18.18 0.22
C GLU A 49 21.10 -16.91 0.82
N GLY A 50 21.38 -16.93 2.10
CA GLY A 50 22.12 -15.89 2.79
C GLY A 50 21.50 -14.49 2.76
N ALA A 51 22.34 -13.48 2.61
CA ALA A 51 21.94 -12.07 2.60
C ALA A 51 20.96 -11.70 1.48
N PRO A 52 21.08 -12.20 0.22
CA PRO A 52 20.10 -11.93 -0.82
C PRO A 52 18.69 -12.42 -0.46
N LYS A 53 18.57 -13.61 0.12
CA LYS A 53 17.29 -14.18 0.58
C LYS A 53 16.67 -13.32 1.69
N PHE A 54 17.49 -12.85 2.63
CA PHE A 54 17.02 -11.96 3.70
C PHE A 54 16.44 -10.65 3.15
N TRP A 55 17.18 -9.94 2.28
CA TRP A 55 16.73 -8.68 1.72
C TRP A 55 15.52 -8.81 0.79
N GLN A 56 15.37 -9.93 0.08
CA GLN A 56 14.13 -10.25 -0.64
C GLN A 56 12.94 -10.26 0.32
N GLY A 57 13.09 -10.91 1.49
CA GLY A 57 12.05 -10.93 2.52
C GLY A 57 11.67 -9.54 3.01
N GLN A 58 12.66 -8.69 3.32
CA GLN A 58 12.42 -7.32 3.75
C GLN A 58 11.69 -6.50 2.67
N LEU A 59 12.09 -6.63 1.40
CA LEU A 59 11.43 -5.92 0.30
C LEU A 59 10.02 -6.41 0.02
N ILE A 60 9.72 -7.71 0.21
CA ILE A 60 8.35 -8.24 0.11
C ILE A 60 7.44 -7.54 1.12
N VAL A 61 7.87 -7.44 2.38
CA VAL A 61 7.13 -6.75 3.43
C VAL A 61 6.95 -5.27 3.07
N VAL A 62 8.02 -4.61 2.61
CA VAL A 62 7.96 -3.22 2.13
C VAL A 62 6.94 -3.05 1.00
N PHE A 63 6.88 -3.95 0.02
CA PHE A 63 5.91 -3.85 -1.08
C PHE A 63 4.48 -3.97 -0.59
N ILE A 64 4.20 -4.91 0.31
CA ILE A 64 2.86 -5.13 0.87
C ILE A 64 2.43 -3.92 1.71
N PHE A 65 3.27 -3.47 2.64
CA PHE A 65 2.96 -2.30 3.48
C PHE A 65 2.95 -0.98 2.70
N ALA A 66 3.72 -0.86 1.61
CA ALA A 66 3.63 0.28 0.70
C ALA A 66 2.24 0.38 0.04
N VAL A 67 1.66 -0.75 -0.37
CA VAL A 67 0.29 -0.80 -0.90
C VAL A 67 -0.73 -0.48 0.20
N TYR A 68 -0.53 -1.02 1.39
CA TYR A 68 -1.39 -0.77 2.54
C TYR A 68 -1.38 0.70 2.96
N ALA A 69 -0.21 1.33 3.10
CA ALA A 69 -0.08 2.75 3.41
C ALA A 69 -0.65 3.65 2.31
N MET A 70 -0.46 3.29 1.04
CA MET A 70 -1.05 3.99 -0.09
C MET A 70 -2.58 3.92 -0.06
N SER A 71 -3.18 2.80 0.34
CA SER A 71 -4.62 2.67 0.49
C SER A 71 -5.16 3.60 1.59
N TYR A 72 -4.43 3.75 2.68
CA TYR A 72 -4.76 4.68 3.75
C TYR A 72 -4.70 6.14 3.30
N ASP A 73 -3.72 6.50 2.45
CA ASP A 73 -3.57 7.84 1.88
C ASP A 73 -4.77 8.23 0.98
N LEU A 74 -5.44 7.27 0.33
CA LEU A 74 -6.67 7.56 -0.42
C LEU A 74 -7.77 8.14 0.47
N LEU A 75 -7.87 7.70 1.73
CA LEU A 75 -8.84 8.23 2.69
C LEU A 75 -8.34 9.53 3.33
N ILE A 76 -7.19 9.51 4.00
CA ILE A 76 -6.72 10.69 4.72
C ILE A 76 -6.20 11.77 3.78
N GLY A 77 -5.43 11.38 2.76
CA GLY A 77 -4.74 12.30 1.86
C GLY A 77 -5.64 12.91 0.81
N TYR A 78 -6.51 12.13 0.19
CA TYR A 78 -7.35 12.61 -0.91
C TYR A 78 -8.76 13.02 -0.46
N THR A 79 -9.37 12.31 0.50
CA THR A 79 -10.72 12.66 0.96
C THR A 79 -10.77 13.42 2.28
N GLY A 80 -9.65 13.52 2.99
CA GLY A 80 -9.57 14.17 4.30
C GLY A 80 -10.25 13.40 5.43
N ILE A 81 -10.52 12.11 5.22
CA ILE A 81 -11.21 11.27 6.21
C ILE A 81 -10.16 10.55 7.06
N LEU A 82 -10.03 10.94 8.32
CA LEU A 82 -9.21 10.26 9.30
C LEU A 82 -10.00 9.09 9.89
N THR A 83 -9.55 7.86 9.65
CA THR A 83 -10.13 6.63 10.21
C THR A 83 -9.09 5.87 11.02
N PHE A 84 -9.48 5.35 12.18
CA PHE A 84 -8.67 4.41 12.96
C PHE A 84 -9.08 2.95 12.72
N GLY A 85 -9.94 2.71 11.73
CA GLY A 85 -10.44 1.38 11.42
C GLY A 85 -9.77 0.68 10.23
N HIS A 86 -8.66 1.20 9.72
CA HIS A 86 -8.07 0.72 8.46
C HIS A 86 -7.51 -0.70 8.56
N ALA A 87 -7.01 -1.09 9.74
CA ALA A 87 -6.54 -2.45 10.02
C ALA A 87 -7.63 -3.51 9.85
N ALA A 88 -8.90 -3.17 10.09
CA ALA A 88 -10.01 -4.10 9.86
C ALA A 88 -10.10 -4.54 8.38
N PHE A 89 -9.77 -3.67 7.43
CA PHE A 89 -9.76 -4.02 6.00
C PHE A 89 -8.58 -4.94 5.67
N PHE A 90 -7.40 -4.61 6.17
CA PHE A 90 -6.19 -5.40 5.97
C PHE A 90 -6.31 -6.79 6.61
N GLY A 91 -6.62 -6.83 7.90
CA GLY A 91 -6.79 -8.08 8.63
C GLY A 91 -7.99 -8.89 8.14
N GLY A 92 -9.12 -8.24 7.79
CA GLY A 92 -10.28 -8.91 7.21
C GLY A 92 -9.94 -9.64 5.90
N GLY A 93 -9.15 -9.00 5.02
CA GLY A 93 -8.64 -9.64 3.79
C GLY A 93 -7.65 -10.79 4.09
N ALA A 94 -6.78 -10.62 5.10
CA ALA A 94 -5.85 -11.65 5.55
C ALA A 94 -6.57 -12.89 6.09
N TYR A 95 -7.55 -12.67 6.97
CA TYR A 95 -8.36 -13.77 7.51
C TYR A 95 -9.21 -14.45 6.44
N ALA A 96 -9.81 -13.70 5.51
CA ALA A 96 -10.60 -14.30 4.43
C ALA A 96 -9.77 -15.25 3.57
N MET A 97 -8.53 -14.86 3.23
CA MET A 97 -7.59 -15.71 2.51
C MET A 97 -7.19 -16.94 3.32
N ALA A 98 -6.76 -16.73 4.58
CA ALA A 98 -6.25 -17.79 5.43
C ALA A 98 -7.34 -18.82 5.80
N LEU A 99 -8.54 -18.36 6.18
CA LEU A 99 -9.67 -19.24 6.49
C LEU A 99 -10.05 -20.13 5.31
N PHE A 100 -10.13 -19.55 4.13
CA PHE A 100 -10.44 -20.32 2.93
C PHE A 100 -9.38 -21.37 2.65
N LEU A 101 -8.11 -21.00 2.67
CA LEU A 101 -7.02 -21.93 2.39
C LEU A 101 -6.87 -23.03 3.45
N THR A 102 -7.18 -22.74 4.71
CA THR A 102 -7.01 -23.69 5.81
C THR A 102 -8.19 -24.67 5.92
N HIS A 103 -9.42 -24.19 5.76
CA HIS A 103 -10.62 -24.99 6.08
C HIS A 103 -11.38 -25.48 4.84
N VAL A 104 -11.26 -24.81 3.70
CA VAL A 104 -12.07 -25.13 2.51
C VAL A 104 -11.21 -25.70 1.38
N ALA A 105 -10.04 -25.12 1.14
CA ALA A 105 -9.17 -25.54 0.04
C ALA A 105 -8.68 -27.01 0.14
N PRO A 106 -8.38 -27.59 1.33
CA PRO A 106 -7.92 -28.97 1.42
C PRO A 106 -8.94 -29.98 0.87
N ASP A 107 -10.23 -29.80 1.18
CA ASP A 107 -11.30 -30.69 0.69
C ASP A 107 -11.37 -30.71 -0.84
N PHE A 108 -11.08 -29.59 -1.49
CA PHE A 108 -11.04 -29.48 -2.96
C PHE A 108 -9.74 -30.02 -3.56
N THR A 109 -8.59 -29.83 -2.91
CA THR A 109 -7.30 -30.36 -3.37
C THR A 109 -7.26 -31.87 -3.30
N ASP A 110 -7.83 -32.46 -2.25
CA ASP A 110 -7.93 -33.91 -2.10
C ASP A 110 -8.87 -34.54 -3.13
N ALA A 111 -9.92 -33.81 -3.55
CA ALA A 111 -10.86 -34.27 -4.58
C ALA A 111 -10.37 -34.09 -6.01
N TYR A 112 -9.56 -33.08 -6.30
CA TYR A 112 -9.15 -32.67 -7.65
C TYR A 112 -7.68 -32.23 -7.69
N ASP A 113 -6.76 -33.19 -7.61
CA ASP A 113 -5.33 -32.89 -7.80
C ASP A 113 -4.96 -32.88 -9.29
N ILE A 114 -5.11 -31.73 -9.93
CA ILE A 114 -4.81 -31.54 -11.35
C ILE A 114 -3.44 -30.87 -11.50
N VAL A 115 -2.43 -31.67 -11.87
CA VAL A 115 -1.09 -31.18 -12.21
C VAL A 115 -0.90 -31.20 -13.72
N ILE A 116 -0.77 -30.05 -14.36
CA ILE A 116 -0.46 -29.92 -15.80
C ILE A 116 0.90 -29.22 -15.96
N GLY A 117 1.85 -29.92 -16.58
CA GLY A 117 3.17 -29.36 -16.89
C GLY A 117 4.02 -28.97 -15.65
N GLY A 118 3.80 -29.60 -14.50
CA GLY A 118 4.52 -29.30 -13.26
C GLY A 118 3.93 -28.12 -12.45
N LEU A 119 2.82 -27.52 -12.91
CA LEU A 119 2.05 -26.51 -12.17
C LEU A 119 0.83 -27.19 -11.53
N GLU A 120 0.69 -27.03 -10.23
CA GLU A 120 -0.52 -27.40 -9.47
C GLU A 120 -1.64 -26.42 -9.84
N ILE A 121 -2.45 -26.76 -10.85
CA ILE A 121 -3.54 -25.90 -11.31
C ILE A 121 -4.55 -25.69 -10.20
N THR A 122 -4.83 -26.74 -9.42
CA THR A 122 -5.71 -26.65 -8.24
C THR A 122 -5.24 -25.59 -7.28
N GLY A 123 -3.95 -25.50 -6.96
CA GLY A 123 -3.38 -24.47 -6.11
C GLY A 123 -3.56 -23.04 -6.66
N VAL A 124 -3.43 -22.86 -7.99
CA VAL A 124 -3.69 -21.55 -8.62
C VAL A 124 -5.16 -21.16 -8.51
N VAL A 125 -6.08 -22.08 -8.76
CA VAL A 125 -7.53 -21.85 -8.65
C VAL A 125 -7.89 -21.46 -7.21
N MET A 126 -7.34 -22.16 -6.21
CA MET A 126 -7.58 -21.87 -4.80
C MET A 126 -7.06 -20.47 -4.41
N LEU A 127 -5.89 -20.05 -4.91
CA LEU A 127 -5.39 -18.69 -4.68
C LEU A 127 -6.28 -17.63 -5.32
N ILE A 128 -6.83 -17.89 -6.51
CA ILE A 128 -7.78 -16.98 -7.16
C ILE A 128 -9.06 -16.85 -6.31
N ILE A 129 -9.62 -17.96 -5.85
CA ILE A 129 -10.83 -17.97 -5.02
C ILE A 129 -10.56 -17.26 -3.69
N GLY A 130 -9.44 -17.54 -3.01
CA GLY A 130 -9.04 -16.86 -1.80
C GLY A 130 -8.86 -15.35 -1.99
N THR A 131 -8.28 -14.93 -3.12
CA THR A 131 -8.15 -13.52 -3.48
C THR A 131 -9.52 -12.87 -3.72
N LEU A 132 -10.45 -13.56 -4.37
CA LEU A 132 -11.83 -13.08 -4.56
C LEU A 132 -12.57 -12.96 -3.22
N LEU A 133 -12.39 -13.91 -2.30
CA LEU A 133 -12.97 -13.83 -0.96
C LEU A 133 -12.39 -12.66 -0.15
N SER A 134 -11.08 -12.43 -0.22
CA SER A 134 -10.44 -11.24 0.37
C SER A 134 -11.01 -9.96 -0.22
N LEU A 135 -11.24 -9.91 -1.54
CA LEU A 135 -11.85 -8.78 -2.22
C LEU A 135 -13.29 -8.53 -1.74
N ILE A 136 -14.10 -9.58 -1.68
CA ILE A 136 -15.51 -9.50 -1.24
C ILE A 136 -15.58 -9.01 0.21
N THR A 137 -14.79 -9.60 1.11
CA THR A 137 -14.70 -9.20 2.52
C THR A 137 -14.29 -7.74 2.66
N ALA A 138 -13.28 -7.30 1.89
CA ALA A 138 -12.85 -5.91 1.88
C ALA A 138 -13.95 -4.95 1.41
N ILE A 139 -14.70 -5.30 0.36
CA ILE A 139 -15.85 -4.51 -0.13
C ILE A 139 -16.93 -4.41 0.96
N LEU A 140 -17.29 -5.52 1.59
CA LEU A 140 -18.32 -5.56 2.63
C LEU A 140 -17.92 -4.70 3.84
N LEU A 141 -16.68 -4.83 4.33
CA LEU A 141 -16.16 -3.98 5.39
C LEU A 141 -16.10 -2.52 4.97
N GLY A 142 -15.64 -2.22 3.75
CA GLY A 142 -15.63 -0.85 3.21
C GLY A 142 -17.01 -0.22 3.15
N LEU A 143 -18.03 -0.96 2.72
CA LEU A 143 -19.42 -0.51 2.73
C LEU A 143 -19.94 -0.30 4.16
N LEU A 144 -19.65 -1.22 5.09
CA LEU A 144 -20.04 -1.11 6.49
C LEU A 144 -19.45 0.16 7.14
N PHE A 145 -18.16 0.40 7.00
CA PHE A 145 -17.49 1.59 7.54
C PHE A 145 -17.97 2.88 6.86
N SER A 146 -18.24 2.83 5.56
CA SER A 146 -18.75 3.99 4.83
C SER A 146 -20.15 4.39 5.27
N ALA A 147 -21.02 3.43 5.62
CA ALA A 147 -22.38 3.71 6.10
C ALA A 147 -22.36 4.58 7.36
N VAL A 148 -21.38 4.40 8.23
CA VAL A 148 -21.16 5.26 9.41
C VAL A 148 -20.57 6.61 9.01
N SER A 149 -19.63 6.64 8.05
CA SER A 149 -18.98 7.86 7.55
C SER A 149 -19.98 8.90 6.98
N VAL A 150 -21.09 8.44 6.45
CA VAL A 150 -22.14 9.33 5.91
C VAL A 150 -22.88 10.07 7.03
N ARG A 151 -23.04 9.46 8.20
CA ARG A 151 -23.85 9.96 9.32
C ARG A 151 -23.05 10.75 10.35
N VAL A 152 -21.77 10.42 10.50
CA VAL A 152 -20.91 10.98 11.56
C VAL A 152 -19.73 11.71 10.94
N LYS A 153 -19.34 12.86 11.49
CA LYS A 153 -18.26 13.71 10.97
C LYS A 153 -17.26 14.09 12.06
N GLY A 154 -16.05 14.47 11.63
CA GLY A 154 -15.01 14.97 12.51
C GLY A 154 -14.44 13.92 13.45
N HIS A 155 -14.09 14.33 14.68
CA HIS A 155 -13.43 13.45 15.63
C HIS A 155 -14.28 12.27 16.10
N TYR A 156 -15.60 12.44 16.18
CA TYR A 156 -16.52 11.34 16.52
C TYR A 156 -16.47 10.19 15.50
N PHE A 157 -16.26 10.52 14.23
CA PHE A 157 -16.09 9.51 13.19
C PHE A 157 -14.84 8.65 13.43
N ALA A 158 -13.72 9.28 13.78
CA ALA A 158 -12.49 8.57 14.08
C ALA A 158 -12.66 7.60 15.28
N MET A 159 -13.37 8.04 16.34
CA MET A 159 -13.66 7.19 17.50
C MET A 159 -14.57 6.01 17.17
N ILE A 160 -15.60 6.22 16.38
CA ILE A 160 -16.51 5.14 15.98
C ILE A 160 -15.80 4.12 15.07
N THR A 161 -14.98 4.58 14.14
CA THR A 161 -14.20 3.66 13.29
C THR A 161 -13.18 2.86 14.08
N LEU A 162 -12.62 3.43 15.16
CA LEU A 162 -11.80 2.70 16.12
C LEU A 162 -12.60 1.60 16.81
N ALA A 163 -13.79 1.93 17.33
CA ALA A 163 -14.65 0.94 17.99
C ALA A 163 -15.08 -0.18 17.03
N MET A 164 -15.38 0.16 15.76
CA MET A 164 -15.72 -0.83 14.74
C MET A 164 -14.53 -1.76 14.41
N ALA A 165 -13.32 -1.21 14.32
CA ALA A 165 -12.12 -2.01 14.09
C ALA A 165 -11.83 -2.93 15.28
N GLU A 166 -11.99 -2.41 16.50
CA GLU A 166 -11.81 -3.20 17.71
C GLU A 166 -12.86 -4.32 17.81
N ALA A 167 -14.10 -4.07 17.39
CA ALA A 167 -15.12 -5.12 17.28
C ALA A 167 -14.69 -6.24 16.32
N VAL A 168 -14.08 -5.91 15.17
CA VAL A 168 -13.53 -6.91 14.23
C VAL A 168 -12.35 -7.65 14.88
N ASN A 169 -11.48 -6.95 15.62
CA ASN A 169 -10.34 -7.54 16.32
C ASN A 169 -10.82 -8.49 17.44
N ILE A 170 -11.82 -8.10 18.24
CA ILE A 170 -12.40 -8.95 19.28
C ILE A 170 -13.08 -10.16 18.64
N LEU A 171 -13.77 -9.99 17.50
CA LEU A 171 -14.39 -11.14 16.81
C LEU A 171 -13.34 -12.15 16.35
N SER A 172 -12.18 -11.70 15.88
CA SER A 172 -11.08 -12.61 15.49
C SER A 172 -10.48 -13.37 16.66
N LYS A 173 -10.61 -12.86 17.89
CA LYS A 173 -10.13 -13.46 19.14
C LYS A 173 -11.19 -14.29 19.88
N ALA A 174 -12.44 -14.26 19.41
CA ALA A 174 -13.54 -14.88 20.11
C ALA A 174 -13.33 -16.42 20.24
N THR A 175 -13.42 -16.91 21.44
CA THR A 175 -13.24 -18.33 21.77
C THR A 175 -14.29 -19.23 21.14
N ASP A 176 -15.48 -18.68 20.85
CA ASP A 176 -16.55 -19.40 20.16
C ASP A 176 -16.18 -19.80 18.72
N PHE A 177 -15.20 -19.11 18.13
CA PHE A 177 -14.68 -19.36 16.79
C PHE A 177 -13.25 -19.89 16.80
N VAL A 178 -12.75 -20.42 17.92
CA VAL A 178 -11.36 -20.88 18.06
C VAL A 178 -10.96 -21.91 17.00
N GLU A 179 -11.85 -22.83 16.64
CA GLU A 179 -11.63 -23.84 15.60
C GLU A 179 -11.41 -23.20 14.21
N TRP A 180 -12.00 -22.03 13.97
CA TRP A 180 -11.91 -21.31 12.71
C TRP A 180 -10.80 -20.28 12.70
N THR A 181 -10.72 -19.43 13.72
CA THR A 181 -9.83 -18.26 13.73
C THR A 181 -8.53 -18.46 14.48
N GLY A 182 -8.43 -19.53 15.28
CA GLY A 182 -7.32 -19.74 16.20
C GLY A 182 -7.34 -18.82 17.43
N ALA A 183 -8.42 -18.05 17.63
CA ALA A 183 -8.59 -17.08 18.71
C ALA A 183 -7.39 -16.12 18.86
N ASP A 184 -6.85 -15.95 20.09
CA ASP A 184 -5.73 -15.02 20.36
C ASP A 184 -4.43 -15.38 19.63
N GLU A 185 -4.18 -16.66 19.36
CA GLU A 185 -2.99 -17.10 18.62
C GLU A 185 -3.12 -16.83 17.12
N GLY A 186 -4.33 -16.90 16.59
CA GLY A 186 -4.62 -16.81 15.17
C GLY A 186 -4.33 -18.11 14.41
N LEU A 187 -4.53 -18.07 13.10
CA LEU A 187 -4.27 -19.20 12.21
C LEU A 187 -2.79 -19.25 11.85
N HIS A 188 -2.17 -20.41 12.04
CA HIS A 188 -0.80 -20.70 11.65
C HIS A 188 -0.74 -21.87 10.69
N GLY A 189 0.29 -21.89 9.83
CA GLY A 189 0.49 -22.99 8.90
C GLY A 189 -0.52 -23.02 7.76
N VAL A 190 -0.96 -21.83 7.30
CA VAL A 190 -1.86 -21.72 6.14
C VAL A 190 -1.26 -22.48 4.95
N PRO A 191 -1.99 -23.44 4.33
CA PRO A 191 -1.48 -24.20 3.22
C PRO A 191 -1.29 -23.30 2.00
N VAL A 192 -0.02 -23.07 1.63
CA VAL A 192 0.34 -22.26 0.47
C VAL A 192 0.93 -23.19 -0.58
N PRO A 193 0.48 -23.14 -1.85
CA PRO A 193 1.01 -23.97 -2.93
C PRO A 193 2.53 -23.86 -3.04
N MET A 194 3.20 -24.98 -3.36
CA MET A 194 4.66 -25.09 -3.29
C MET A 194 5.38 -24.08 -4.19
N TRP A 195 4.83 -23.73 -5.34
CA TRP A 195 5.43 -22.80 -6.29
C TRP A 195 5.47 -21.33 -5.80
N ILE A 196 4.57 -20.93 -4.86
CA ILE A 196 4.51 -19.60 -4.24
C ILE A 196 4.97 -19.62 -2.77
N ASN A 197 5.36 -20.77 -2.23
CA ASN A 197 5.73 -20.88 -0.82
C ASN A 197 6.89 -19.94 -0.48
N PRO A 198 6.71 -19.00 0.47
CA PRO A 198 7.70 -17.96 0.78
C PRO A 198 9.00 -18.51 1.39
N THR A 199 8.95 -19.73 1.95
CA THR A 199 10.12 -20.40 2.53
C THR A 199 10.99 -21.05 1.46
N GLN A 200 10.36 -21.73 0.49
CA GLN A 200 11.06 -22.50 -0.56
C GLN A 200 11.33 -21.65 -1.80
N ASN A 201 10.32 -20.91 -2.28
CA ASN A 201 10.34 -20.16 -3.53
C ASN A 201 10.24 -18.64 -3.29
N ARG A 202 11.10 -18.10 -2.40
CA ARG A 202 11.10 -16.69 -2.02
C ARG A 202 11.26 -15.73 -3.19
N LEU A 203 12.08 -16.08 -4.18
CA LEU A 203 12.29 -15.27 -5.37
C LEU A 203 10.99 -15.11 -6.19
N THR A 204 10.22 -16.18 -6.35
CA THR A 204 8.92 -16.14 -7.04
C THR A 204 7.94 -15.22 -6.28
N PHE A 205 7.88 -15.38 -4.96
CA PHE A 205 7.04 -14.52 -4.12
C PHE A 205 7.46 -13.05 -4.20
N TYR A 206 8.76 -12.76 -4.27
CA TYR A 206 9.29 -11.41 -4.44
C TYR A 206 8.73 -10.74 -5.71
N TYR A 207 8.77 -11.45 -6.85
CA TYR A 207 8.24 -10.89 -8.10
C TYR A 207 6.72 -10.75 -8.08
N ILE A 208 6.01 -11.67 -7.44
CA ILE A 208 4.55 -11.56 -7.26
C ILE A 208 4.23 -10.30 -6.43
N ALA A 209 4.91 -10.10 -5.30
CA ALA A 209 4.73 -8.91 -4.46
C ALA A 209 5.09 -7.61 -5.18
N LEU A 210 6.15 -7.61 -5.98
CA LEU A 210 6.55 -6.46 -6.81
C LEU A 210 5.48 -6.14 -7.86
N VAL A 211 5.02 -7.14 -8.62
CA VAL A 211 3.96 -6.97 -9.63
C VAL A 211 2.67 -6.49 -8.98
N PHE A 212 2.29 -7.08 -7.85
CA PHE A 212 1.13 -6.65 -7.05
C PHE A 212 1.25 -5.17 -6.64
N ALA A 213 2.39 -4.75 -6.10
CA ALA A 213 2.61 -3.36 -5.69
C ALA A 213 2.50 -2.39 -6.88
N VAL A 214 3.06 -2.76 -8.03
CA VAL A 214 2.96 -1.96 -9.26
C VAL A 214 1.53 -1.87 -9.77
N LEU A 215 0.81 -3.00 -9.81
CA LEU A 215 -0.59 -3.02 -10.26
C LEU A 215 -1.48 -2.17 -9.35
N MET A 216 -1.32 -2.30 -8.03
CA MET A 216 -2.09 -1.51 -7.05
C MET A 216 -1.73 -0.03 -7.12
N TYR A 217 -0.47 0.32 -7.33
CA TYR A 217 -0.06 1.71 -7.57
C TYR A 217 -0.69 2.29 -8.85
N LEU A 218 -0.66 1.55 -9.95
CA LEU A 218 -1.26 1.99 -11.21
C LEU A 218 -2.78 2.14 -11.07
N PHE A 219 -3.43 1.21 -10.38
CA PHE A 219 -4.86 1.28 -10.08
C PHE A 219 -5.20 2.51 -9.23
N ALA A 220 -4.53 2.71 -8.08
CA ALA A 220 -4.75 3.86 -7.20
C ALA A 220 -4.48 5.18 -7.93
N ARG A 221 -3.41 5.24 -8.71
CA ARG A 221 -3.09 6.39 -9.54
C ARG A 221 -4.19 6.68 -10.57
N ARG A 222 -4.71 5.62 -11.22
CA ARG A 222 -5.84 5.77 -12.17
C ARG A 222 -7.08 6.35 -11.51
N VAL A 223 -7.37 5.90 -10.28
CA VAL A 223 -8.49 6.43 -9.48
C VAL A 223 -8.27 7.90 -9.14
N VAL A 224 -7.09 8.25 -8.64
CA VAL A 224 -6.76 9.63 -8.23
C VAL A 224 -6.73 10.60 -9.41
N ASP A 225 -6.18 10.19 -10.54
CA ASP A 225 -6.11 11.01 -11.76
C ASP A 225 -7.47 11.13 -12.48
N SER A 226 -8.48 10.33 -12.09
CA SER A 226 -9.84 10.34 -12.66
C SER A 226 -10.67 11.54 -12.18
N PRO A 227 -11.82 11.84 -12.85
CA PRO A 227 -12.79 12.82 -12.35
C PRO A 227 -13.24 12.53 -10.91
N THR A 228 -13.43 11.26 -10.56
CA THR A 228 -13.80 10.83 -9.20
C THR A 228 -12.76 11.23 -8.16
N GLY A 229 -11.46 11.04 -8.47
CA GLY A 229 -10.36 11.46 -7.59
C GLY A 229 -10.29 12.97 -7.37
N LYS A 230 -10.63 13.77 -8.39
CA LYS A 230 -10.73 15.23 -8.25
C LYS A 230 -11.88 15.64 -7.32
N ILE A 231 -12.98 14.90 -7.34
CA ILE A 231 -14.11 15.13 -6.42
C ILE A 231 -13.71 14.74 -4.99
N PHE A 232 -12.89 13.70 -4.78
CA PHE A 232 -12.34 13.37 -3.45
C PHE A 232 -11.58 14.56 -2.86
N VAL A 233 -10.68 15.17 -3.62
CA VAL A 233 -9.94 16.35 -3.19
C VAL A 233 -10.88 17.55 -2.94
N ALA A 234 -11.87 17.75 -3.78
CA ALA A 234 -12.86 18.81 -3.59
C ALA A 234 -13.69 18.63 -2.29
N ILE A 235 -14.05 17.38 -1.95
CA ILE A 235 -14.72 17.04 -0.68
C ILE A 235 -13.82 17.37 0.52
N ARG A 236 -12.53 17.03 0.43
CA ARG A 236 -11.55 17.36 1.48
C ARG A 236 -11.45 18.86 1.72
N GLU A 237 -11.45 19.66 0.67
CA GLU A 237 -11.37 21.11 0.77
C GLU A 237 -12.67 21.73 1.29
N ASN A 238 -13.83 21.36 0.71
CA ASN A 238 -15.11 21.91 1.15
C ASN A 238 -16.30 21.05 0.67
N GLU A 239 -16.82 20.19 1.56
CA GLU A 239 -17.95 19.32 1.27
C GLU A 239 -19.23 20.08 0.89
N SER A 240 -19.50 21.21 1.57
CA SER A 240 -20.71 22.03 1.31
C SER A 240 -20.70 22.60 -0.10
N ARG A 241 -19.53 23.04 -0.58
CA ARG A 241 -19.36 23.56 -1.93
C ARG A 241 -19.59 22.46 -2.98
N VAL A 242 -19.09 21.23 -2.74
CA VAL A 242 -19.31 20.07 -3.63
C VAL A 242 -20.81 19.75 -3.76
N ARG A 243 -21.55 19.86 -2.66
CA ARG A 243 -23.00 19.66 -2.65
C ARG A 243 -23.75 20.75 -3.44
N MET A 244 -23.33 22.02 -3.31
CA MET A 244 -23.94 23.13 -4.03
C MET A 244 -23.80 23.03 -5.55
N ILE A 245 -22.73 22.42 -6.05
CA ILE A 245 -22.52 22.19 -7.50
C ILE A 245 -23.16 20.88 -7.99
N GLY A 246 -24.00 20.22 -7.17
CA GLY A 246 -24.84 19.09 -7.57
C GLY A 246 -24.25 17.69 -7.36
N TYR A 247 -23.04 17.55 -6.81
CA TYR A 247 -22.51 16.24 -6.49
C TYR A 247 -23.02 15.72 -5.13
N ASN A 248 -23.15 14.40 -4.99
CA ASN A 248 -23.50 13.76 -3.73
C ASN A 248 -22.24 13.33 -2.95
N PRO A 249 -21.79 14.06 -1.91
CA PRO A 249 -20.57 13.74 -1.18
C PRO A 249 -20.60 12.36 -0.52
N ALA A 250 -21.78 11.88 -0.10
CA ALA A 250 -21.95 10.59 0.54
C ALA A 250 -21.55 9.44 -0.39
N ALA A 251 -22.01 9.46 -1.65
CA ALA A 251 -21.67 8.44 -2.64
C ALA A 251 -20.17 8.40 -2.93
N TYR A 252 -19.52 9.56 -3.03
CA TYR A 252 -18.07 9.64 -3.26
C TYR A 252 -17.26 9.21 -2.05
N ARG A 253 -17.71 9.49 -0.82
CA ARG A 253 -17.08 8.96 0.39
C ARG A 253 -17.17 7.43 0.43
N THR A 254 -18.35 6.87 0.14
CA THR A 254 -18.52 5.42 0.03
C THR A 254 -17.58 4.81 -1.01
N ALA A 255 -17.50 5.42 -2.19
CA ALA A 255 -16.56 4.95 -3.23
C ALA A 255 -15.10 5.00 -2.76
N ALA A 256 -14.69 6.05 -2.04
CA ALA A 256 -13.34 6.15 -1.49
C ALA A 256 -13.06 5.05 -0.44
N PHE A 257 -14.03 4.76 0.44
CA PHE A 257 -13.91 3.66 1.41
C PHE A 257 -13.78 2.31 0.72
N VAL A 258 -14.63 2.01 -0.26
CA VAL A 258 -14.61 0.73 -0.99
C VAL A 258 -13.29 0.56 -1.76
N VAL A 259 -12.83 1.60 -2.46
CA VAL A 259 -11.54 1.52 -3.18
C VAL A 259 -10.39 1.32 -2.21
N SER A 260 -10.37 2.07 -1.12
CA SER A 260 -9.32 1.97 -0.10
C SER A 260 -9.32 0.61 0.60
N SER A 261 -10.50 0.11 1.01
CA SER A 261 -10.64 -1.19 1.67
C SER A 261 -10.25 -2.34 0.75
N VAL A 262 -10.58 -2.28 -0.55
CA VAL A 262 -10.18 -3.29 -1.54
C VAL A 262 -8.66 -3.37 -1.64
N ILE A 263 -7.97 -2.24 -1.77
CA ILE A 263 -6.50 -2.23 -1.85
C ILE A 263 -5.89 -2.76 -0.55
N ALA A 264 -6.41 -2.33 0.62
CA ALA A 264 -5.95 -2.79 1.93
C ALA A 264 -6.19 -4.28 2.15
N GLY A 265 -7.39 -4.78 1.82
CA GLY A 265 -7.75 -6.19 2.00
C GLY A 265 -6.96 -7.12 1.10
N LEU A 266 -6.72 -6.74 -0.16
CA LEU A 266 -5.84 -7.51 -1.05
C LEU A 266 -4.39 -7.53 -0.55
N ALA A 267 -3.90 -6.41 0.01
CA ALA A 267 -2.59 -6.37 0.65
C ALA A 267 -2.52 -7.29 1.87
N GLY A 268 -3.60 -7.33 2.69
CA GLY A 268 -3.72 -8.25 3.81
C GLY A 268 -3.75 -9.73 3.38
N GLY A 269 -4.51 -10.06 2.34
CA GLY A 269 -4.53 -11.41 1.77
C GLY A 269 -3.15 -11.86 1.28
N LEU A 270 -2.39 -10.98 0.60
CA LEU A 270 -1.01 -11.28 0.20
C LEU A 270 -0.07 -11.39 1.41
N TYR A 271 -0.31 -10.60 2.46
CA TYR A 271 0.49 -10.65 3.69
C TYR A 271 0.28 -11.96 4.45
N SER A 272 -0.95 -12.50 4.50
CA SER A 272 -1.21 -13.80 5.12
C SER A 272 -0.51 -14.95 4.40
N LEU A 273 -0.40 -14.89 3.06
CA LEU A 273 0.40 -15.85 2.29
C LEU A 273 1.90 -15.71 2.56
N TRP A 274 2.40 -14.50 2.77
CA TRP A 274 3.80 -14.24 3.11
C TRP A 274 4.16 -14.77 4.49
N THR A 275 3.34 -14.49 5.48
CA THR A 275 3.57 -14.92 6.88
C THR A 275 3.15 -16.36 7.13
N VAL A 276 2.45 -16.99 6.16
CA VAL A 276 1.82 -18.32 6.30
C VAL A 276 0.91 -18.36 7.56
N SER A 277 0.28 -17.25 7.85
CA SER A 277 -0.54 -17.07 9.06
C SER A 277 -1.51 -15.90 8.92
N ALA A 278 -2.59 -15.92 9.71
CA ALA A 278 -3.45 -14.77 9.94
C ALA A 278 -3.66 -14.60 11.45
N THR A 279 -3.20 -13.49 12.00
CA THR A 279 -3.22 -13.23 13.44
C THR A 279 -4.06 -12.00 13.77
N PRO A 280 -4.66 -11.94 14.99
CA PRO A 280 -5.45 -10.79 15.42
C PRO A 280 -4.68 -9.45 15.41
N THR A 281 -3.35 -9.49 15.47
CA THR A 281 -2.52 -8.29 15.37
C THR A 281 -2.72 -7.56 14.04
N MET A 282 -3.06 -8.29 12.96
CA MET A 282 -3.33 -7.71 11.64
C MET A 282 -4.62 -6.88 11.60
N THR A 283 -5.59 -7.16 12.48
CA THR A 283 -6.84 -6.39 12.64
C THR A 283 -6.73 -5.31 13.71
N GLY A 284 -5.66 -5.35 14.51
CA GLY A 284 -5.46 -4.49 15.68
C GLY A 284 -5.17 -3.03 15.32
N VAL A 285 -5.46 -2.13 16.26
CA VAL A 285 -5.24 -0.68 16.12
C VAL A 285 -3.78 -0.33 15.78
N GLY A 286 -2.81 -1.11 16.29
CA GLY A 286 -1.39 -0.93 15.98
C GLY A 286 -1.12 -0.89 14.48
N THR A 287 -1.69 -1.83 13.72
CA THR A 287 -1.55 -1.88 12.26
C THR A 287 -2.14 -0.65 11.55
N THR A 288 -3.23 -0.05 12.09
CA THR A 288 -3.74 1.23 11.57
C THR A 288 -2.78 2.37 11.88
N ILE A 289 -2.19 2.39 13.08
CA ILE A 289 -1.19 3.40 13.46
C ILE A 289 0.03 3.31 12.55
N ASP A 290 0.50 2.11 12.22
CA ASP A 290 1.61 1.92 11.29
C ASP A 290 1.29 2.53 9.91
N ALA A 291 0.09 2.31 9.35
CA ALA A 291 -0.34 2.93 8.09
C ALA A 291 -0.37 4.46 8.19
N LEU A 292 -0.84 5.00 9.31
CA LEU A 292 -0.85 6.44 9.58
C LEU A 292 0.58 6.99 9.62
N LEU A 293 1.48 6.35 10.37
CA LEU A 293 2.88 6.75 10.48
C LEU A 293 3.59 6.71 9.12
N MET A 294 3.43 5.63 8.36
CA MET A 294 3.97 5.49 6.99
C MET A 294 3.48 6.63 6.09
N THR A 295 2.19 6.97 6.17
CA THR A 295 1.58 8.01 5.35
C THR A 295 2.06 9.41 5.76
N LEU A 296 2.14 9.69 7.06
CA LEU A 296 2.66 10.97 7.59
C LEU A 296 4.14 11.17 7.24
N MET A 297 4.97 10.15 7.48
CA MET A 297 6.40 10.20 7.17
C MET A 297 6.65 10.39 5.67
N GLY A 298 5.91 9.67 4.85
CA GLY A 298 6.05 9.73 3.40
C GLY A 298 5.56 11.04 2.79
N GLY A 299 4.44 11.55 3.30
CA GLY A 299 3.77 12.77 2.85
C GLY A 299 2.36 12.52 2.33
N ILE A 300 1.39 13.06 3.06
CA ILE A 300 -0.05 12.91 2.82
C ILE A 300 -0.44 13.43 1.42
N GLY A 301 -1.30 12.69 0.72
CA GLY A 301 -1.87 13.08 -0.57
C GLY A 301 -0.90 13.00 -1.74
N THR A 302 0.12 12.12 -1.67
CA THR A 302 1.13 12.00 -2.73
C THR A 302 1.18 10.61 -3.39
N LEU A 303 0.45 9.61 -2.93
CA LEU A 303 0.48 8.19 -3.28
C LEU A 303 1.87 7.54 -3.16
N THR A 304 2.91 8.17 -3.71
CA THR A 304 4.30 7.68 -3.64
C THR A 304 4.95 7.94 -2.30
N GLY A 305 4.49 8.97 -1.56
CA GLY A 305 4.97 9.26 -0.22
C GLY A 305 4.76 8.12 0.75
N PRO A 306 3.52 7.67 0.97
CA PRO A 306 3.22 6.52 1.83
C PRO A 306 4.04 5.27 1.50
N MET A 307 4.28 5.00 0.22
CA MET A 307 5.13 3.89 -0.20
C MET A 307 6.59 4.05 0.27
N LEU A 308 7.13 5.26 0.18
CA LEU A 308 8.46 5.58 0.73
C LEU A 308 8.45 5.56 2.26
N GLY A 309 7.38 6.04 2.89
CA GLY A 309 7.20 5.96 4.33
C GLY A 309 7.18 4.52 4.84
N ALA A 310 6.49 3.63 4.14
CA ALA A 310 6.51 2.19 4.43
C ALA A 310 7.92 1.60 4.31
N ALA A 311 8.65 1.93 3.24
CA ALA A 311 10.03 1.46 3.08
C ALA A 311 10.94 1.96 4.21
N VAL A 312 10.80 3.21 4.61
CA VAL A 312 11.57 3.77 5.74
C VAL A 312 11.19 3.06 7.04
N LEU A 313 9.91 2.95 7.36
CA LEU A 313 9.46 2.35 8.62
C LEU A 313 9.90 0.88 8.73
N GLU A 314 9.69 0.08 7.69
CA GLU A 314 10.01 -1.35 7.71
C GLU A 314 11.52 -1.61 7.76
N ILE A 315 12.31 -0.91 6.93
CA ILE A 315 13.77 -1.12 6.91
C ILE A 315 14.40 -0.60 8.19
N PHE A 316 14.08 0.63 8.62
CA PHE A 316 14.65 1.18 9.86
C PHE A 316 14.12 0.47 11.09
N GLY A 317 12.83 0.06 11.12
CA GLY A 317 12.26 -0.73 12.21
C GLY A 317 13.04 -2.01 12.47
N HIS A 318 13.45 -2.72 11.40
CA HIS A 318 14.27 -3.92 11.52
C HIS A 318 15.64 -3.63 12.17
N PHE A 319 16.36 -2.59 11.71
CA PHE A 319 17.68 -2.25 12.27
C PHE A 319 17.57 -1.72 13.71
N PHE A 320 16.58 -0.89 14.00
CA PHE A 320 16.36 -0.38 15.35
C PHE A 320 15.99 -1.48 16.33
N TYR A 321 15.22 -2.48 15.90
CA TYR A 321 14.94 -3.63 16.73
C TYR A 321 16.25 -4.41 17.09
N GLN A 322 17.15 -4.55 16.13
CA GLN A 322 18.45 -5.22 16.39
C GLN A 322 19.31 -4.45 17.39
N TRP A 323 19.29 -3.10 17.35
CA TRP A 323 20.14 -2.26 18.21
C TRP A 323 19.52 -1.99 19.58
N PHE A 324 18.22 -1.76 19.64
CA PHE A 324 17.51 -1.31 20.84
C PHE A 324 16.61 -2.39 21.47
N GLY A 325 16.46 -3.55 20.81
CA GLY A 325 15.58 -4.65 21.27
C GLY A 325 14.13 -4.18 21.46
N ALA A 326 13.53 -4.59 22.57
CA ALA A 326 12.13 -4.22 22.88
C ALA A 326 11.89 -2.72 23.09
N ARG A 327 12.95 -1.89 23.21
CA ARG A 327 12.86 -0.42 23.39
C ARG A 327 12.75 0.34 22.07
N TRP A 328 12.85 -0.33 20.91
CA TRP A 328 12.83 0.31 19.61
C TRP A 328 11.60 1.19 19.35
N PRO A 329 10.36 0.86 19.83
CA PRO A 329 9.21 1.72 19.59
C PRO A 329 9.33 3.10 20.25
N LEU A 330 9.99 3.17 21.40
CA LEU A 330 10.26 4.46 22.08
C LEU A 330 11.23 5.32 21.25
N VAL A 331 12.33 4.73 20.78
CA VAL A 331 13.33 5.43 19.95
C VAL A 331 12.68 5.87 18.64
N PHE A 332 11.88 5.00 18.02
CA PHE A 332 11.15 5.31 16.81
C PHE A 332 10.15 6.45 17.01
N GLY A 333 9.39 6.44 18.12
CA GLY A 333 8.46 7.52 18.47
C GLY A 333 9.15 8.87 18.60
N LEU A 334 10.35 8.90 19.23
CA LEU A 334 11.14 10.12 19.35
C LEU A 334 11.63 10.64 17.99
N ILE A 335 12.12 9.73 17.14
CA ILE A 335 12.54 10.06 15.78
C ILE A 335 11.35 10.56 14.96
N PHE A 336 10.18 9.92 15.11
CA PHE A 336 8.95 10.31 14.43
C PHE A 336 8.52 11.74 14.83
N ILE A 337 8.55 12.08 16.12
CA ILE A 337 8.26 13.45 16.61
C ILE A 337 9.24 14.45 15.97
N ALA A 338 10.52 14.15 15.97
CA ALA A 338 11.52 14.99 15.32
C ALA A 338 11.23 15.14 13.82
N LEU A 339 10.91 14.05 13.13
CA LEU A 339 10.59 14.04 11.70
C LEU A 339 9.38 14.94 11.40
N VAL A 340 8.30 14.85 12.17
CA VAL A 340 7.09 15.68 11.99
C VAL A 340 7.39 17.17 12.21
N ILE A 341 8.25 17.51 13.18
CA ILE A 341 8.65 18.89 13.45
C ILE A 341 9.50 19.46 12.29
N PHE A 342 10.47 18.68 11.79
CA PHE A 342 11.40 19.15 10.76
C PHE A 342 10.87 18.98 9.32
N LEU A 343 9.95 18.04 9.08
CA LEU A 343 9.39 17.70 7.79
C LEU A 343 7.85 17.71 7.80
N PRO A 344 7.20 18.86 8.06
CA PRO A 344 5.74 18.94 8.26
C PRO A 344 4.91 18.48 7.05
N TYR A 345 5.51 18.42 5.85
CA TYR A 345 4.88 17.92 4.63
C TYR A 345 5.32 16.50 4.26
N GLY A 346 5.99 15.80 5.19
CA GLY A 346 6.61 14.50 4.94
C GLY A 346 7.82 14.58 4.00
N ILE A 347 8.44 13.42 3.74
CA ILE A 347 9.68 13.34 2.93
C ILE A 347 9.43 13.83 1.50
N VAL A 348 8.40 13.28 0.82
CA VAL A 348 8.09 13.61 -0.58
C VAL A 348 7.55 15.03 -0.74
N GLY A 349 6.68 15.47 0.19
CA GLY A 349 6.12 16.83 0.17
C GLY A 349 7.20 17.89 0.32
N THR A 350 8.10 17.72 1.30
CA THR A 350 9.23 18.62 1.54
C THR A 350 10.21 18.62 0.36
N TRP A 351 10.48 17.45 -0.23
CA TRP A 351 11.31 17.36 -1.43
C TRP A 351 10.72 18.13 -2.61
N ARG A 352 9.42 18.00 -2.87
CA ARG A 352 8.75 18.76 -3.95
C ARG A 352 8.86 20.26 -3.74
N LEU A 353 8.57 20.74 -2.53
CA LEU A 353 8.66 22.18 -2.21
C LEU A 353 10.08 22.73 -2.37
N ARG A 354 11.08 22.02 -1.86
CA ARG A 354 12.49 22.43 -2.00
C ARG A 354 12.98 22.35 -3.45
N SER A 355 12.59 21.31 -4.20
CA SER A 355 13.00 21.16 -5.59
C SER A 355 12.50 22.32 -6.47
N ASP A 356 11.30 22.81 -6.22
CA ASP A 356 10.75 23.97 -6.95
C ASP A 356 11.43 25.29 -6.55
N GLN A 357 11.81 25.45 -5.30
CA GLN A 357 12.64 26.60 -4.84
C GLN A 357 14.04 26.56 -5.47
N TRP A 358 14.68 25.38 -5.50
CA TRP A 358 15.99 25.20 -6.13
C TRP A 358 15.96 25.43 -7.62
N LYS A 359 14.92 24.96 -8.35
CA LYS A 359 14.75 25.25 -9.78
C LYS A 359 14.59 26.75 -10.03
N ARG A 360 13.79 27.46 -9.22
CA ARG A 360 13.62 28.92 -9.32
C ARG A 360 14.92 29.67 -9.01
N ALA A 361 15.66 29.24 -7.98
CA ALA A 361 16.96 29.81 -7.65
C ALA A 361 17.96 29.58 -8.80
N TRP A 362 18.02 28.36 -9.35
CA TRP A 362 18.91 28.03 -10.46
C TRP A 362 18.55 28.77 -11.74
N GLN A 363 17.28 28.97 -12.04
CA GLN A 363 16.82 29.81 -13.16
C GLN A 363 17.19 31.27 -12.98
N ARG A 364 17.19 31.82 -11.74
CA ARG A 364 17.68 33.18 -11.44
C ARG A 364 19.18 33.31 -11.66
N PHE A 365 19.97 32.29 -11.34
CA PHE A 365 21.42 32.28 -11.60
C PHE A 365 21.76 32.09 -13.10
N ARG A 366 20.86 31.49 -13.87
CA ARG A 366 21.09 31.19 -15.30
C ARG A 366 20.57 32.26 -16.25
N LYS A 367 19.79 33.24 -15.78
CA LYS A 367 19.51 34.46 -16.59
C LYS A 367 20.69 35.42 -16.41
N PRO A 368 21.51 35.64 -17.45
CA PRO A 368 22.50 36.73 -17.40
C PRO A 368 21.78 38.05 -17.18
N ARG A 369 22.38 38.94 -16.41
CA ARG A 369 21.98 40.36 -16.30
C ARG A 369 22.05 41.02 -17.67
N GLU A 370 21.03 40.83 -18.50
CA GLU A 370 20.77 41.67 -19.66
C GLU A 370 19.79 42.78 -19.29
N ALA A 371 20.10 43.59 -18.32
CA ALA A 371 19.38 44.84 -18.07
C ALA A 371 20.22 45.74 -17.15
N ALA A 372 21.37 46.16 -17.64
CA ALA A 372 22.08 47.28 -17.08
C ALA A 372 22.96 47.86 -18.20
N ALA A 373 22.33 48.22 -19.31
CA ALA A 373 22.89 49.04 -20.36
C ALA A 373 21.70 49.71 -21.09
N ASP A 374 21.15 50.73 -20.45
CA ASP A 374 20.51 51.89 -21.06
C ASP A 374 20.54 53.04 -19.99
#